data_d1de36708c2e26792ba4bf8d4c0da0e9
#
_entry.id   d1de36708c2e26792ba4bf8d4c0da0e9
#
_cell.length_a   1.000
_cell.length_b   1.000
_cell.length_c   1.000
_cell.angle_alpha   90.00
_cell.angle_beta   90.00
_cell.angle_gamma   90.00
#
_symmetry.space_group_name_H-M   'P 1'
#
loop_
_entity.id
_entity.type
_entity.pdbx_description
1 polymer ?
#
loop_
_entity_poly.entity_id
_entity_poly.type
_entity_poly.pdbx_seq_one_letter_code
_entity_poly.pdbx_strand_id
1 'polypeptide(L)'
;MLLAAMAVQSLAQTTYQPKFKNDPARSDSEAAALGYLRTFLRAQKIYKKKNDHFATSLMDLAKTGSFTRRMASTQRGDYTVKFTPHKDKETFEIVMVPKQLDTTHRSFFAKMEGNNRRDDGVIRADDQKEADEHSPVLKPDALPGNVPSP
;
A
#
# COMPACT_ATOMS: atom_id res chain seq x y z
N MET A 1 13.42 9.63 -53.83
CA MET A 1 13.88 9.69 -52.42
C MET A 1 12.68 9.83 -51.52
N LEU A 2 12.29 8.73 -50.91
CA LEU A 2 11.23 8.75 -49.90
C LEU A 2 11.86 9.01 -48.52
N LEU A 3 11.59 10.17 -47.96
CA LEU A 3 11.86 10.47 -46.56
C LEU A 3 10.77 9.79 -45.74
N ALA A 4 11.12 8.67 -45.12
CA ALA A 4 10.27 8.08 -44.06
C ALA A 4 10.34 8.97 -42.85
N ALA A 5 9.31 9.78 -42.64
CA ALA A 5 9.10 10.47 -41.37
C ALA A 5 8.79 9.41 -40.31
N MET A 6 9.76 9.07 -39.49
CA MET A 6 9.52 8.33 -38.27
C MET A 6 8.72 9.24 -37.33
N ALA A 7 7.41 9.03 -37.30
CA ALA A 7 6.59 9.59 -36.26
C ALA A 7 7.01 8.93 -34.95
N VAL A 8 7.80 9.64 -34.15
CA VAL A 8 8.01 9.29 -32.75
C VAL A 8 6.68 9.52 -32.09
N GLN A 9 5.91 8.44 -31.96
CA GLN A 9 4.77 8.45 -31.05
C GLN A 9 5.36 8.53 -29.64
N SER A 10 5.43 9.73 -29.10
CA SER A 10 5.60 9.90 -27.67
C SER A 10 4.34 9.27 -27.03
N LEU A 11 4.50 8.08 -26.47
CA LEU A 11 3.53 7.54 -25.53
C LEU A 11 3.42 8.59 -24.42
N ALA A 12 2.31 9.34 -24.44
CA ALA A 12 1.97 10.20 -23.34
C ALA A 12 1.82 9.28 -22.12
N GLN A 13 2.88 9.21 -21.29
CA GLN A 13 2.75 8.62 -19.98
C GLN A 13 1.70 9.45 -19.27
N THR A 14 0.53 8.83 -19.03
CA THR A 14 -0.48 9.42 -18.18
C THR A 14 0.15 9.57 -16.81
N THR A 15 0.63 10.76 -16.52
CA THR A 15 1.18 11.11 -15.22
C THR A 15 0.07 10.91 -14.18
N TYR A 16 0.33 10.09 -13.18
CA TYR A 16 -0.61 9.89 -12.08
C TYR A 16 -0.98 11.24 -11.46
N GLN A 17 -2.27 11.48 -11.28
CA GLN A 17 -2.78 12.67 -10.61
C GLN A 17 -3.03 12.37 -9.14
N PRO A 18 -2.32 13.04 -8.20
CA PRO A 18 -2.57 12.85 -6.78
C PRO A 18 -4.04 13.09 -6.41
N LYS A 19 -4.59 12.22 -5.59
CA LYS A 19 -6.00 12.27 -5.16
C LYS A 19 -6.22 13.15 -3.94
N PHE A 20 -5.14 13.47 -3.23
CA PHE A 20 -5.15 14.34 -2.05
C PHE A 20 -3.75 14.92 -1.83
N LYS A 21 -3.68 15.93 -0.95
CA LYS A 21 -2.39 16.57 -0.61
C LYS A 21 -1.44 15.55 0.01
N ASN A 22 -0.19 15.53 -0.47
CA ASN A 22 0.85 14.59 -0.04
C ASN A 22 0.51 13.12 -0.32
N ASP A 23 -0.28 12.85 -1.35
CA ASP A 23 -0.54 11.49 -1.82
C ASP A 23 0.78 10.83 -2.23
N PRO A 24 1.19 9.72 -1.56
CA PRO A 24 2.46 9.06 -1.87
C PRO A 24 2.38 8.08 -3.03
N ALA A 25 1.19 7.84 -3.59
CA ALA A 25 1.01 6.91 -4.69
C ALA A 25 1.64 7.43 -5.98
N ARG A 26 2.17 6.52 -6.79
CA ARG A 26 2.77 6.81 -8.10
C ARG A 26 1.91 6.37 -9.28
N SER A 27 0.82 5.65 -8.99
CA SER A 27 -0.13 5.16 -9.99
C SER A 27 -1.50 4.93 -9.35
N ASP A 28 -2.53 4.77 -10.19
CA ASP A 28 -3.87 4.40 -9.72
C ASP A 28 -3.87 3.03 -9.02
N SER A 29 -3.07 2.08 -9.50
CA SER A 29 -2.88 0.77 -8.87
C SER A 29 -2.31 0.91 -7.47
N GLU A 30 -1.26 1.73 -7.28
CA GLU A 30 -0.71 2.01 -5.96
C GLU A 30 -1.71 2.73 -5.05
N ALA A 31 -2.45 3.70 -5.58
CA ALA A 31 -3.46 4.41 -4.82
C ALA A 31 -4.53 3.46 -4.25
N ALA A 32 -4.99 2.51 -5.08
CA ALA A 32 -5.96 1.50 -4.65
C ALA A 32 -5.36 0.55 -3.60
N ALA A 33 -4.13 0.09 -3.78
CA ALA A 33 -3.43 -0.77 -2.83
C ALA A 33 -3.22 -0.08 -1.47
N LEU A 34 -2.79 1.18 -1.48
CA LEU A 34 -2.59 1.97 -0.26
C LEU A 34 -3.91 2.27 0.44
N GLY A 35 -4.97 2.55 -0.31
CA GLY A 35 -6.31 2.73 0.25
C GLY A 35 -6.80 1.48 0.97
N TYR A 36 -6.59 0.30 0.37
CA TYR A 36 -6.86 -0.98 1.01
C TYR A 36 -6.04 -1.17 2.29
N LEU A 37 -4.74 -0.94 2.22
CA LEU A 37 -3.84 -1.13 3.36
C LEU A 37 -4.22 -0.22 4.54
N ARG A 38 -4.55 1.03 4.30
CA ARG A 38 -5.03 1.95 5.35
C ARG A 38 -6.33 1.49 5.98
N THR A 39 -7.27 1.01 5.16
CA THR A 39 -8.55 0.47 5.64
C THR A 39 -8.33 -0.79 6.48
N PHE A 40 -7.44 -1.68 6.04
CA PHE A 40 -7.04 -2.87 6.79
C PHE A 40 -6.46 -2.51 8.17
N LEU A 41 -5.51 -1.59 8.21
CA LEU A 41 -4.88 -1.16 9.48
C LEU A 41 -5.90 -0.54 10.43
N ARG A 42 -6.82 0.26 9.91
CA ARG A 42 -7.91 0.85 10.70
C ARG A 42 -8.85 -0.24 11.24
N ALA A 43 -9.22 -1.20 10.41
CA ALA A 43 -10.08 -2.31 10.82
C ALA A 43 -9.43 -3.16 11.93
N GLN A 44 -8.13 -3.39 11.85
CA GLN A 44 -7.38 -4.10 12.90
C GLN A 44 -7.40 -3.33 14.22
N LYS A 45 -7.26 -2.03 14.21
CA LYS A 45 -7.36 -1.21 15.43
C LYS A 45 -8.76 -1.30 16.06
N ILE A 46 -9.80 -1.23 15.24
CA ILE A 46 -11.19 -1.37 15.69
C ILE A 46 -11.42 -2.77 16.28
N TYR A 47 -10.96 -3.80 15.59
CA TYR A 47 -11.08 -5.18 16.05
C TYR A 47 -10.39 -5.40 17.39
N LYS A 48 -9.14 -4.93 17.54
CA LYS A 48 -8.39 -5.06 18.80
C LYS A 48 -9.08 -4.34 19.95
N LYS A 49 -9.59 -3.15 19.72
CA LYS A 49 -10.31 -2.39 20.75
C LYS A 49 -11.53 -3.14 21.27
N LYS A 50 -12.20 -3.90 20.41
CA LYS A 50 -13.42 -4.65 20.77
C LYS A 50 -13.12 -6.04 21.33
N ASN A 51 -12.05 -6.69 20.89
CA ASN A 51 -11.75 -8.10 21.17
C ASN A 51 -10.47 -8.32 21.99
N ASP A 52 -9.74 -7.27 22.35
CA ASP A 52 -8.47 -7.28 23.10
C ASP A 52 -7.28 -7.94 22.37
N HIS A 53 -7.45 -8.34 21.12
CA HIS A 53 -6.41 -8.89 20.26
C HIS A 53 -6.69 -8.53 18.80
N PHE A 54 -5.69 -8.65 17.94
CA PHE A 54 -5.87 -8.45 16.49
C PHE A 54 -6.60 -9.63 15.85
N ALA A 55 -7.31 -9.35 14.77
CA ALA A 55 -7.90 -10.39 13.93
C ALA A 55 -6.81 -11.26 13.30
N THR A 56 -7.07 -12.55 13.20
CA THR A 56 -6.15 -13.53 12.62
C THR A 56 -6.55 -13.97 11.22
N SER A 57 -7.63 -13.41 10.69
CA SER A 57 -8.07 -13.63 9.31
C SER A 57 -8.66 -12.36 8.72
N LEU A 58 -8.61 -12.23 7.41
CA LEU A 58 -9.26 -11.11 6.71
C LEU A 58 -10.78 -11.15 6.89
N MET A 59 -11.36 -12.35 6.97
CA MET A 59 -12.81 -12.50 7.13
C MET A 59 -13.29 -11.99 8.50
N ASP A 60 -12.47 -12.13 9.54
CA ASP A 60 -12.82 -11.59 10.87
C ASP A 60 -12.92 -10.07 10.85
N LEU A 61 -12.13 -9.40 10.02
CA LEU A 61 -12.19 -7.94 9.86
C LEU A 61 -13.50 -7.47 9.22
N ALA A 62 -14.16 -8.33 8.43
CA ALA A 62 -15.45 -8.00 7.82
C ALA A 62 -16.55 -7.75 8.87
N LYS A 63 -16.36 -8.23 10.09
CA LYS A 63 -17.28 -8.03 11.21
C LYS A 63 -17.16 -6.64 11.85
N THR A 64 -16.14 -5.86 11.48
CA THR A 64 -15.92 -4.53 12.08
C THR A 64 -16.80 -3.44 11.47
N GLY A 65 -17.45 -3.71 10.33
CA GLY A 65 -18.25 -2.74 9.59
C GLY A 65 -17.46 -1.78 8.69
N SER A 66 -16.15 -1.63 8.95
CA SER A 66 -15.26 -0.79 8.12
C SER A 66 -14.50 -1.56 7.06
N PHE A 67 -14.55 -2.88 7.10
CA PHE A 67 -13.91 -3.81 6.18
C PHE A 67 -14.99 -4.73 5.61
N THR A 68 -15.16 -4.74 4.29
CA THR A 68 -16.23 -5.52 3.64
C THR A 68 -15.80 -6.96 3.37
N ARG A 69 -16.77 -7.86 3.19
CA ARG A 69 -16.49 -9.24 2.77
C ARG A 69 -15.68 -9.31 1.47
N ARG A 70 -15.94 -8.40 0.55
CA ARG A 70 -15.22 -8.30 -0.72
C ARG A 70 -13.74 -7.97 -0.51
N MET A 71 -13.41 -7.23 0.54
CA MET A 71 -12.05 -6.90 0.92
C MET A 71 -11.28 -8.09 1.53
N ALA A 72 -11.96 -9.15 1.92
CA ALA A 72 -11.32 -10.37 2.41
C ALA A 72 -10.67 -11.21 1.29
N SER A 73 -10.90 -10.87 0.01
CA SER A 73 -10.17 -11.48 -1.10
C SER A 73 -8.72 -11.01 -1.13
N THR A 74 -7.79 -11.94 -1.34
CA THR A 74 -6.36 -11.64 -1.44
C THR A 74 -5.95 -11.04 -2.78
N GLN A 75 -6.77 -11.18 -3.83
CA GLN A 75 -6.54 -10.54 -5.12
C GLN A 75 -7.19 -9.15 -5.14
N ARG A 76 -6.37 -8.11 -5.27
CA ARG A 76 -6.79 -6.71 -5.23
C ARG A 76 -6.26 -5.96 -6.43
N GLY A 77 -6.94 -6.07 -7.58
CA GLY A 77 -6.46 -5.48 -8.82
C GLY A 77 -5.09 -6.04 -9.21
N ASP A 78 -4.10 -5.19 -9.32
CA ASP A 78 -2.72 -5.58 -9.66
C ASP A 78 -1.92 -6.10 -8.46
N TYR A 79 -2.52 -6.19 -7.28
CA TYR A 79 -1.85 -6.56 -6.04
C TYR A 79 -2.41 -7.85 -5.44
N THR A 80 -1.53 -8.59 -4.79
CA THR A 80 -1.88 -9.72 -3.91
C THR A 80 -1.59 -9.32 -2.47
N VAL A 81 -2.54 -9.61 -1.58
CA VAL A 81 -2.41 -9.38 -0.13
C VAL A 81 -1.80 -10.61 0.52
N LYS A 82 -0.71 -10.42 1.25
CA LYS A 82 -0.12 -11.42 2.14
C LYS A 82 -0.28 -10.95 3.57
N PHE A 83 -1.21 -11.52 4.29
CA PHE A 83 -1.45 -11.23 5.69
C PHE A 83 -0.90 -12.35 6.56
N THR A 84 -0.02 -12.01 7.49
CA THR A 84 0.61 -12.96 8.42
C THR A 84 0.29 -12.56 9.86
N PRO A 85 -0.77 -13.13 10.44
CA PRO A 85 -1.01 -12.98 11.88
C PRO A 85 -0.02 -13.85 12.65
N HIS A 86 0.43 -13.36 13.81
CA HIS A 86 1.27 -14.15 14.71
C HIS A 86 0.39 -14.91 15.72
N LYS A 87 0.94 -16.01 16.27
CA LYS A 87 0.21 -16.89 17.20
C LYS A 87 -0.23 -16.20 18.48
N ASP A 88 0.50 -15.16 18.91
CA ASP A 88 0.18 -14.37 20.08
C ASP A 88 -1.08 -13.50 19.91
N LYS A 89 -1.55 -13.30 18.65
CA LYS A 89 -2.65 -12.40 18.28
C LYS A 89 -2.41 -10.93 18.67
N GLU A 90 -1.21 -10.60 19.10
CA GLU A 90 -0.79 -9.26 19.52
C GLU A 90 0.01 -8.55 18.43
N THR A 91 0.50 -9.32 17.44
CA THR A 91 1.34 -8.82 16.36
C THR A 91 0.87 -9.39 15.02
N PHE A 92 1.11 -8.63 13.95
CA PHE A 92 0.89 -9.10 12.58
C PHE A 92 1.75 -8.32 11.58
N GLU A 93 1.90 -8.91 10.41
CA GLU A 93 2.48 -8.28 9.24
C GLU A 93 1.53 -8.37 8.05
N ILE A 94 1.57 -7.38 7.19
CA ILE A 94 0.84 -7.38 5.92
C ILE A 94 1.72 -6.83 4.81
N VAL A 95 1.71 -7.51 3.68
CA VAL A 95 2.44 -7.09 2.47
C VAL A 95 1.48 -7.03 1.30
N MET A 96 1.56 -5.95 0.54
CA MET A 96 0.91 -5.81 -0.76
C MET A 96 1.96 -6.06 -1.84
N VAL A 97 1.77 -7.11 -2.62
CA VAL A 97 2.73 -7.53 -3.65
C VAL A 97 2.12 -7.30 -5.03
N PRO A 98 2.72 -6.46 -5.88
CA PRO A 98 2.23 -6.23 -7.23
C PRO A 98 2.50 -7.45 -8.13
N LYS A 99 1.68 -7.62 -9.16
CA LYS A 99 1.92 -8.63 -10.21
C LYS A 99 3.26 -8.42 -10.91
N GLN A 100 3.61 -7.17 -11.12
CA GLN A 100 4.89 -6.76 -11.69
C GLN A 100 5.46 -5.63 -10.87
N LEU A 101 6.63 -5.86 -10.29
CA LEU A 101 7.33 -4.89 -9.45
C LEU A 101 8.08 -3.89 -10.32
N ASP A 102 7.77 -2.62 -10.18
CA ASP A 102 8.44 -1.52 -10.88
C ASP A 102 8.29 -0.20 -10.09
N THR A 103 8.76 0.92 -10.64
CA THR A 103 8.74 2.22 -9.97
C THR A 103 7.34 2.79 -9.74
N THR A 104 6.33 2.31 -10.47
CA THR A 104 4.92 2.73 -10.35
C THR A 104 4.02 1.63 -9.77
N HIS A 105 4.60 0.48 -9.45
CA HIS A 105 3.95 -0.65 -8.80
C HIS A 105 4.89 -1.21 -7.72
N ARG A 106 5.11 -0.41 -6.68
CA ARG A 106 5.94 -0.80 -5.54
C ARG A 106 5.21 -1.81 -4.66
N SER A 107 5.98 -2.66 -3.97
CA SER A 107 5.45 -3.46 -2.86
C SER A 107 5.31 -2.60 -1.61
N PHE A 108 4.30 -2.86 -0.79
CA PHE A 108 4.05 -2.13 0.46
C PHE A 108 3.98 -3.09 1.64
N PHE A 109 4.53 -2.67 2.75
CA PHE A 109 4.61 -3.45 3.99
C PHE A 109 4.13 -2.60 5.17
N ALA A 110 3.43 -3.24 6.10
CA ALA A 110 3.14 -2.69 7.41
C ALA A 110 3.12 -3.80 8.45
N LYS A 111 3.45 -3.45 9.69
CA LYS A 111 3.35 -4.33 10.84
C LYS A 111 2.74 -3.59 12.02
N MET A 112 2.17 -4.33 12.93
CA MET A 112 1.78 -3.82 14.24
C MET A 112 2.22 -4.80 15.32
N GLU A 113 2.86 -4.28 16.36
CA GLU A 113 3.34 -5.05 17.50
C GLU A 113 2.53 -4.82 18.76
N GLY A 114 1.51 -3.99 18.69
CA GLY A 114 0.47 -3.88 19.72
C GLY A 114 0.79 -2.99 20.92
N ASN A 115 2.00 -2.51 21.06
CA ASN A 115 2.45 -1.74 22.22
C ASN A 115 2.77 -0.27 21.92
N ASN A 116 2.06 0.34 20.97
CA ASN A 116 2.31 1.71 20.53
C ASN A 116 3.78 1.98 20.15
N ARG A 117 4.45 1.00 19.57
CA ARG A 117 5.81 1.18 19.07
C ARG A 117 5.80 2.16 17.91
N ARG A 118 6.89 2.88 17.72
CA ARG A 118 7.02 3.91 16.67
C ARG A 118 6.73 3.40 15.26
N ASP A 119 6.95 2.09 15.02
CA ASP A 119 6.77 1.46 13.71
C ASP A 119 5.35 0.90 13.51
N ASP A 120 4.47 0.96 14.52
CA ASP A 120 3.12 0.43 14.42
C ASP A 120 2.29 1.20 13.38
N GLY A 121 1.88 0.47 12.32
CA GLY A 121 1.08 1.04 11.26
C GLY A 121 1.84 1.93 10.27
N VAL A 122 3.15 2.02 10.39
CA VAL A 122 4.01 2.70 9.41
C VAL A 122 4.05 1.89 8.13
N ILE A 123 3.75 2.53 7.00
CA ILE A 123 3.79 1.90 5.69
C ILE A 123 5.18 2.09 5.09
N ARG A 124 5.77 1.00 4.62
CA ARG A 124 7.04 0.98 3.91
C ARG A 124 6.81 0.58 2.46
N ALA A 125 7.68 1.04 1.58
CA ALA A 125 7.57 0.80 0.14
C ALA A 125 8.91 0.39 -0.45
N ASP A 126 8.87 -0.53 -1.41
CA ASP A 126 10.06 -1.01 -2.11
C ASP A 126 9.73 -1.26 -3.59
N ASP A 127 10.55 -0.73 -4.48
CA ASP A 127 10.40 -0.91 -5.94
C ASP A 127 11.37 -1.95 -6.52
N GLN A 128 12.25 -2.52 -5.68
CA GLN A 128 13.27 -3.48 -6.08
C GLN A 128 12.96 -4.90 -5.66
N LYS A 129 12.17 -5.07 -4.59
CA LYS A 129 11.83 -6.36 -4.00
C LYS A 129 10.50 -6.28 -3.26
N GLU A 130 10.00 -7.43 -2.82
CA GLU A 130 8.88 -7.48 -1.87
C GLU A 130 9.24 -6.69 -0.61
N ALA A 131 8.40 -5.73 -0.23
CA ALA A 131 8.66 -4.85 0.90
C ALA A 131 8.69 -5.62 2.22
N ASP A 132 9.55 -5.18 3.12
CA ASP A 132 9.74 -5.73 4.46
C ASP A 132 9.99 -4.63 5.49
N GLU A 133 10.29 -5.01 6.73
CA GLU A 133 10.56 -4.09 7.82
C GLU A 133 11.80 -3.19 7.62
N HIS A 134 12.67 -3.54 6.67
CA HIS A 134 13.87 -2.78 6.34
C HIS A 134 13.69 -1.89 5.11
N SER A 135 12.57 -2.00 4.41
CA SER A 135 12.27 -1.16 3.26
C SER A 135 12.07 0.30 3.68
N PRO A 136 12.32 1.27 2.79
CA PRO A 136 12.13 2.69 3.10
C PRO A 136 10.71 3.01 3.53
N VAL A 137 10.57 3.91 4.49
CA VAL A 137 9.25 4.46 4.88
C VAL A 137 8.63 5.18 3.69
N LEU A 138 7.36 4.88 3.42
CA LEU A 138 6.61 5.53 2.36
C LEU A 138 6.50 7.04 2.63
N LYS A 139 6.93 7.83 1.66
CA LYS A 139 6.85 9.30 1.69
C LYS A 139 6.25 9.80 0.38
N PRO A 140 5.57 10.96 0.40
CA PRO A 140 5.17 11.60 -0.85
C PRO A 140 6.41 11.88 -1.69
N ASP A 141 6.30 11.63 -3.01
CA ASP A 141 7.33 12.06 -3.93
C ASP A 141 7.35 13.59 -4.00
N ALA A 142 8.53 14.17 -4.17
CA ALA A 142 8.64 15.59 -4.44
C ALA A 142 7.94 15.90 -5.77
N LEU A 143 6.87 16.68 -5.74
CA LEU A 143 6.23 17.16 -6.96
C LEU A 143 7.21 18.06 -7.72
N PRO A 144 7.31 17.94 -9.06
CA PRO A 144 8.07 18.88 -9.86
C PRO A 144 7.49 20.29 -9.60
N GLY A 145 8.26 21.14 -8.96
CA GLY A 145 7.85 22.51 -8.62
C GLY A 145 7.73 22.84 -7.13
N ASN A 146 7.77 21.86 -6.25
CA ASN A 146 7.87 22.08 -4.83
C ASN A 146 9.34 21.94 -4.37
N VAL A 147 10.18 22.86 -4.84
CA VAL A 147 11.48 23.06 -4.22
C VAL A 147 11.20 23.80 -2.91
N PRO A 148 11.56 23.27 -1.74
CA PRO A 148 11.46 24.03 -0.51
C PRO A 148 12.30 25.30 -0.70
N SER A 149 11.67 26.44 -0.51
CA SER A 149 12.40 27.71 -0.47
C SER A 149 13.49 27.62 0.58
N PRO A 150 14.70 28.12 0.28
CA PRO A 150 15.81 28.12 1.22
C PRO A 150 15.49 28.92 2.50
#